data_bf411a8335bc8b8fb1afb4ffb545bc49
#
_entry.id   bf411a8335bc8b8fb1afb4ffb545bc49
#
_cell.length_a   1.000
_cell.length_b   1.000
_cell.length_c   1.000
_cell.angle_alpha   90.00
_cell.angle_beta   90.00
_cell.angle_gamma   90.00
#
_symmetry.space_group_name_H-M   'P 1'
#
loop_
_entity.id
_entity.type
_entity.pdbx_description
1 polymer ?
#
loop_
_entity_poly.entity_id
_entity_poly.type
_entity_poly.pdbx_seq_one_letter_code
_entity_poly.pdbx_strand_id
1 'polypeptide(L)'
;MQKEKEEQLQRVNAICRHSLWQTSRKRIEELEQDRVFCRHDVIHFLDVARLAWIENLEQQLGLEKEHVYAAALLHDIGRHLQYERGIPHEEGSVMLAGQILRD
;
A
#
# COMPACT_ATOMS: atom_id res chain seq x y z
N MET A 1 11.33 -8.63 -21.59
CA MET A 1 11.62 -7.58 -20.59
C MET A 1 10.39 -7.03 -19.92
N GLN A 2 9.38 -6.59 -20.68
CA GLN A 2 8.12 -6.14 -20.10
C GLN A 2 7.37 -7.28 -19.41
N LYS A 3 7.48 -8.51 -19.97
CA LYS A 3 6.87 -9.71 -19.42
C LYS A 3 7.46 -10.09 -18.07
N GLU A 4 8.78 -9.92 -17.88
CA GLU A 4 9.45 -10.17 -16.61
C GLU A 4 9.03 -9.17 -15.54
N LYS A 5 8.83 -7.91 -15.91
CA LYS A 5 8.32 -6.87 -15.01
C LYS A 5 6.89 -7.16 -14.57
N GLU A 6 6.06 -7.65 -15.49
CA GLU A 6 4.69 -8.03 -15.18
C GLU A 6 4.64 -9.23 -14.24
N GLU A 7 5.51 -10.23 -14.45
CA GLU A 7 5.60 -11.40 -13.57
C GLU A 7 6.12 -11.02 -12.19
N GLN A 8 7.14 -10.14 -12.11
CA GLN A 8 7.70 -9.67 -10.85
C GLN A 8 6.69 -8.91 -10.00
N LEU A 9 5.74 -8.24 -10.63
CA LEU A 9 4.75 -7.43 -9.94
C LEU A 9 3.36 -8.07 -9.92
N GLN A 10 3.27 -9.35 -10.23
CA GLN A 10 1.99 -10.06 -10.31
C GLN A 10 1.20 -9.99 -9.00
N ARG A 11 1.85 -10.22 -7.86
CA ARG A 11 1.21 -10.15 -6.55
C ARG A 11 0.84 -8.72 -6.18
N VAL A 12 1.69 -7.75 -6.56
CA VAL A 12 1.39 -6.34 -6.37
C VAL A 12 0.14 -5.96 -7.15
N ASN A 13 0.04 -6.40 -8.41
CA ASN A 13 -1.14 -6.18 -9.23
C ASN A 13 -2.38 -6.82 -8.62
N ALA A 14 -2.25 -8.02 -8.05
CA ALA A 14 -3.35 -8.70 -7.38
C ALA A 14 -3.85 -7.89 -6.16
N ILE A 15 -2.94 -7.32 -5.38
CA ILE A 15 -3.30 -6.43 -4.27
C ILE A 15 -4.07 -5.22 -4.78
N CYS A 16 -3.59 -4.57 -5.82
CA CYS A 16 -4.22 -3.38 -6.39
C CYS A 16 -5.62 -3.69 -6.97
N ARG A 17 -5.87 -4.91 -7.42
CA ARG A 17 -7.17 -5.34 -7.93
C ARG A 17 -8.11 -5.84 -6.85
N HIS A 18 -7.60 -6.13 -5.65
CA HIS A 18 -8.42 -6.67 -4.58
C HIS A 18 -9.51 -5.66 -4.17
N SER A 19 -10.75 -6.14 -4.08
CA SER A 19 -11.89 -5.27 -3.78
C SER A 19 -11.75 -4.55 -2.44
N LEU A 20 -11.24 -5.23 -1.41
CA LEU A 20 -11.05 -4.63 -0.10
C LEU A 20 -9.99 -3.52 -0.14
N TRP A 21 -8.88 -3.73 -0.87
CA TRP A 21 -7.86 -2.70 -1.02
C TRP A 21 -8.43 -1.48 -1.76
N GLN A 22 -9.18 -1.70 -2.84
CA GLN A 22 -9.81 -0.64 -3.63
C GLN A 22 -10.81 0.16 -2.79
N THR A 23 -11.64 -0.52 -2.03
CA THR A 23 -12.65 0.12 -1.17
C THR A 23 -11.96 0.94 -0.08
N SER A 24 -10.95 0.36 0.56
CA SER A 24 -10.22 1.03 1.65
C SER A 24 -9.50 2.28 1.16
N ARG A 25 -8.79 2.20 0.02
CA ARG A 25 -8.08 3.38 -0.50
C ARG A 25 -9.03 4.50 -0.90
N LYS A 26 -10.16 4.15 -1.51
CA LYS A 26 -11.19 5.14 -1.88
C LYS A 26 -11.74 5.84 -0.64
N ARG A 27 -11.99 5.07 0.41
CA ARG A 27 -12.50 5.63 1.66
C ARG A 27 -11.50 6.58 2.31
N ILE A 28 -10.22 6.24 2.26
CA ILE A 28 -9.16 7.13 2.75
C ILE A 28 -9.16 8.45 1.96
N GLU A 29 -9.23 8.37 0.64
CA GLU A 29 -9.28 9.57 -0.22
C GLU A 29 -10.47 10.46 0.13
N GLU A 30 -11.65 9.87 0.35
CA GLU A 30 -12.85 10.61 0.74
C GLU A 30 -12.68 11.31 2.10
N LEU A 31 -12.11 10.61 3.07
CA LEU A 31 -11.93 11.13 4.44
C LEU A 31 -10.82 12.18 4.52
N GLU A 32 -9.87 12.16 3.59
CA GLU A 32 -8.77 13.11 3.54
C GLU A 32 -8.95 14.21 2.49
N GLN A 33 -10.13 14.29 1.90
CA GLN A 33 -10.43 15.18 0.78
C GLN A 33 -10.07 16.64 1.07
N ASP A 34 -10.27 17.10 2.29
CA ASP A 34 -10.02 18.49 2.69
C ASP A 34 -8.59 18.74 3.17
N ARG A 35 -7.75 17.72 3.21
CA ARG A 35 -6.38 17.88 3.66
C ARG A 35 -5.51 18.43 2.53
N VAL A 36 -4.72 19.45 2.84
CA VAL A 36 -3.77 20.04 1.88
C VAL A 36 -2.48 19.22 1.83
N PHE A 37 -2.05 18.69 2.99
CA PHE A 37 -0.82 17.93 3.13
C PHE A 37 -1.11 16.52 3.67
N CYS A 38 -0.18 15.59 3.43
CA CYS A 38 -0.21 14.24 3.97
C CYS A 38 -1.44 13.44 3.55
N ARG A 39 -1.82 13.53 2.27
CA ARG A 39 -2.88 12.69 1.71
C ARG A 39 -2.33 11.29 1.42
N HIS A 40 -3.08 10.27 1.84
CA HIS A 40 -2.70 8.88 1.64
C HIS A 40 -3.41 8.30 0.43
N ASP A 41 -3.13 8.86 -0.76
CA ASP A 41 -3.70 8.40 -2.02
C ASP A 41 -2.77 7.37 -2.70
N VAL A 42 -3.18 6.86 -3.85
CA VAL A 42 -2.41 5.87 -4.61
C VAL A 42 -1.04 6.43 -5.01
N ILE A 43 -0.98 7.71 -5.36
CA ILE A 43 0.29 8.36 -5.73
C ILE A 43 1.24 8.34 -4.54
N HIS A 44 0.74 8.66 -3.34
CA HIS A 44 1.54 8.61 -2.12
C HIS A 44 2.07 7.21 -1.85
N PHE A 45 1.21 6.19 -1.96
CA PHE A 45 1.62 4.79 -1.74
C PHE A 45 2.72 4.38 -2.72
N LEU A 46 2.59 4.78 -4.00
CA LEU A 46 3.59 4.46 -5.02
C LEU A 46 4.89 5.23 -4.79
N ASP A 47 4.82 6.47 -4.34
CA ASP A 47 6.00 7.26 -4.00
C ASP A 47 6.78 6.62 -2.85
N VAL A 48 6.08 6.16 -1.81
CA VAL A 48 6.69 5.43 -0.70
C VAL A 48 7.37 4.16 -1.22
N ALA A 49 6.70 3.43 -2.11
CA ALA A 49 7.27 2.21 -2.69
C ALA A 49 8.55 2.51 -3.47
N ARG A 50 8.56 3.55 -4.28
CA ARG A 50 9.72 3.94 -5.08
C ARG A 50 10.89 4.38 -4.22
N LEU A 51 10.62 5.20 -3.20
CA LEU A 51 11.66 5.66 -2.28
C LEU A 51 12.24 4.49 -1.48
N ALA A 52 11.40 3.60 -1.01
CA ALA A 52 11.83 2.39 -0.30
C ALA A 52 12.68 1.49 -1.19
N TRP A 53 12.31 1.37 -2.47
CA TRP A 53 13.06 0.58 -3.44
C TRP A 53 14.44 1.17 -3.72
N ILE A 54 14.52 2.50 -3.86
CA ILE A 54 15.80 3.20 -4.02
C ILE A 54 16.70 2.95 -2.82
N GLU A 55 16.17 3.07 -1.61
CA GLU A 55 16.90 2.81 -0.37
C GLU A 55 17.40 1.36 -0.32
N ASN A 56 16.57 0.41 -0.73
CA ASN A 56 16.95 -0.99 -0.81
C ASN A 56 18.16 -1.20 -1.74
N LEU A 57 18.15 -0.54 -2.90
CA LEU A 57 19.26 -0.65 -3.86
C LEU A 57 20.52 0.02 -3.36
N GLU A 58 20.41 1.22 -2.81
CA GLU A 58 21.57 1.97 -2.33
C GLU A 58 22.21 1.33 -1.11
N GLN A 59 21.43 0.80 -0.19
CA GLN A 59 21.90 0.17 1.03
C GLN A 59 22.18 -1.33 0.86
N GLN A 60 21.92 -1.88 -0.32
CA GLN A 60 22.14 -3.30 -0.64
C GLN A 60 21.46 -4.23 0.36
N LEU A 61 20.18 -3.95 0.65
CA LEU A 61 19.42 -4.72 1.65
C LEU A 61 18.96 -6.09 1.13
N GLY A 62 18.96 -6.30 -0.19
CA GLY A 62 18.61 -7.59 -0.77
C GLY A 62 17.13 -7.93 -0.74
N LEU A 63 16.26 -6.94 -0.56
CA LEU A 63 14.82 -7.16 -0.54
C LEU A 63 14.26 -7.28 -1.97
N GLU A 64 13.26 -8.13 -2.13
CA GLU A 64 12.59 -8.27 -3.43
C GLU A 64 11.65 -7.09 -3.69
N LYS A 65 11.61 -6.64 -4.94
CA LYS A 65 10.79 -5.51 -5.36
C LYS A 65 9.31 -5.73 -5.04
N GLU A 66 8.82 -6.93 -5.27
CA GLU A 66 7.45 -7.31 -4.97
C GLU A 66 7.10 -7.09 -3.50
N HIS A 67 7.99 -7.50 -2.59
CA HIS A 67 7.78 -7.34 -1.15
C HIS A 67 7.80 -5.88 -0.74
N VAL A 68 8.72 -5.09 -1.28
CA VAL A 68 8.81 -3.65 -0.98
C VAL A 68 7.54 -2.92 -1.42
N TYR A 69 7.07 -3.18 -2.65
CA TYR A 69 5.86 -2.55 -3.17
C TYR A 69 4.61 -3.01 -2.42
N ALA A 70 4.50 -4.31 -2.11
CA ALA A 70 3.36 -4.83 -1.34
C ALA A 70 3.28 -4.18 0.03
N ALA A 71 4.40 -4.07 0.74
CA ALA A 71 4.45 -3.43 2.05
C ALA A 71 4.03 -1.97 1.96
N ALA A 72 4.50 -1.24 0.94
CA ALA A 72 4.15 0.17 0.76
C ALA A 72 2.65 0.37 0.50
N LEU A 73 2.04 -0.49 -0.33
CA LEU A 73 0.62 -0.42 -0.64
C LEU A 73 -0.27 -0.76 0.56
N LEU A 74 0.22 -1.56 1.48
CA LEU A 74 -0.56 -2.07 2.61
C LEU A 74 -0.32 -1.33 3.93
N HIS A 75 0.80 -0.62 4.07
CA HIS A 75 1.20 -0.08 5.39
C HIS A 75 0.23 0.93 5.99
N ASP A 76 -0.48 1.70 5.17
CA ASP A 76 -1.41 2.71 5.65
C ASP A 76 -2.87 2.46 5.21
N ILE A 77 -3.17 1.26 4.69
CA ILE A 77 -4.50 0.96 4.15
C ILE A 77 -5.59 0.99 5.23
N GLY A 78 -5.21 0.89 6.50
CA GLY A 78 -6.14 0.92 7.62
C GLY A 78 -6.48 2.32 8.15
N ARG A 79 -6.02 3.39 7.51
CA ARG A 79 -6.26 4.75 8.00
C ARG A 79 -7.74 5.11 8.07
N HIS A 80 -8.57 4.60 7.17
CA HIS A 80 -10.01 4.87 7.23
C HIS A 80 -10.64 4.33 8.52
N LEU A 81 -10.12 3.24 9.07
CA LEU A 81 -10.60 2.68 10.35
C LEU A 81 -10.24 3.60 11.51
N GLN A 82 -9.09 4.26 11.44
CA GLN A 82 -8.70 5.24 12.46
C GLN A 82 -9.64 6.43 12.45
N TYR A 83 -9.96 6.97 11.27
CA TYR A 83 -10.85 8.13 11.13
C TYR A 83 -12.28 7.79 11.54
N GLU A 84 -12.78 6.61 11.19
CA GLU A 84 -14.17 6.24 11.40
C GLU A 84 -14.43 5.56 12.75
N ARG A 85 -13.48 4.78 13.27
CA ARG A 85 -13.70 3.92 14.44
C ARG A 85 -12.68 4.11 15.54
N GLY A 86 -11.70 5.00 15.37
CA GLY A 86 -10.66 5.21 16.35
C GLY A 86 -9.66 4.07 16.48
N ILE A 87 -9.67 3.11 15.55
CA ILE A 87 -8.69 2.02 15.55
C ILE A 87 -7.36 2.60 15.05
N PRO A 88 -6.25 2.44 15.78
CA PRO A 88 -4.95 2.92 15.29
C PRO A 88 -4.66 2.38 13.90
N HIS A 89 -4.15 3.25 13.00
CA HIS A 89 -3.97 2.89 11.60
C HIS A 89 -3.02 1.69 11.39
N GLU A 90 -2.05 1.51 12.29
CA GLU A 90 -1.15 0.36 12.26
C GLU A 90 -1.91 -0.95 12.46
N GLU A 91 -2.81 -0.99 13.44
CA GLU A 91 -3.63 -2.17 13.72
C GLU A 91 -4.62 -2.43 12.60
N GLY A 92 -5.29 -1.38 12.13
CA GLY A 92 -6.23 -1.47 11.01
C GLY A 92 -5.55 -1.98 9.75
N SER A 93 -4.34 -1.50 9.47
CA SER A 93 -3.58 -1.92 8.29
C SER A 93 -3.18 -3.39 8.37
N VAL A 94 -2.77 -3.87 9.55
CA VAL A 94 -2.43 -5.29 9.75
C VAL A 94 -3.66 -6.18 9.52
N MET A 95 -4.80 -5.79 10.04
CA MET A 95 -6.05 -6.54 9.86
C MET A 95 -6.44 -6.65 8.39
N LEU A 96 -6.45 -5.52 7.68
CA LEU A 96 -6.84 -5.47 6.28
C LEU A 96 -5.81 -6.16 5.38
N ALA A 97 -4.52 -5.93 5.64
CA ALA A 97 -3.46 -6.59 4.89
C ALA A 97 -3.53 -8.11 5.04
N GLY A 98 -3.79 -8.60 6.26
CA GLY A 98 -3.95 -10.02 6.51
C GLY A 98 -5.05 -10.64 5.68
N GLN A 99 -6.18 -9.96 5.56
CA GLN A 99 -7.30 -10.44 4.74
C GLN A 99 -6.99 -10.37 3.25
N ILE A 100 -6.43 -9.26 2.78
CA ILE A 100 -6.08 -9.08 1.37
C ILE A 100 -5.08 -10.14 0.92
N LEU A 101 -4.06 -10.41 1.74
CA LEU A 101 -3.00 -11.36 1.39
C LEU A 101 -3.46 -12.82 1.45
N ARG A 102 -4.47 -13.14 2.26
CA ARG A 102 -5.02 -14.50 2.33
C ARG A 102 -5.90 -14.85 1.13
N ASP A 103 -6.51 -13.87 0.53
CA ASP A 103 -7.33 -14.05 -0.66
C ASP A 103 -6.43 -14.16 -1.92
#